data_532a98694bbfc0b15e75f1251b0062bc
#
_entry.id   532a98694bbfc0b15e75f1251b0062bc
#
_cell.length_a   1.000
_cell.length_b   1.000
_cell.length_c   1.000
_cell.angle_alpha   90.00
_cell.angle_beta   90.00
_cell.angle_gamma   90.00
#
_symmetry.space_group_name_H-M   'P 1'
#
loop_
_entity.id
_entity.type
_entity.pdbx_description
1 polymer ?
#
loop_
_entity_poly.entity_id
_entity_poly.type
_entity_poly.pdbx_seq_one_letter_code
_entity_poly.pdbx_strand_id
1 'polypeptide(L)'
;AIEYLNHLDFSQMNLFEFGSGNSTLWWTGKTKSVTSVEDDENWYSKVSSSAGFLPDKIKYLHENNKEKYVNAIAGSLFDIVVIDGKHRPECANHMLRYYKNSVGVMLIFDNSDWYPETINTLREGLGWVQVDFHGFGPINDYTWTTTIFINQANQSRLKYLSPLKSIAGIGNNAE
;
A
#
# COMPACT_ATOMS: atom_id res chain seq x y z
N ALA A 1 2.06 -10.59 3.61
CA ALA A 1 2.15 -9.55 2.56
C ALA A 1 3.59 -9.10 2.32
N ILE A 2 4.34 -8.70 3.35
CA ILE A 2 5.67 -8.08 3.21
C ILE A 2 6.70 -8.99 2.50
N GLU A 3 6.70 -10.30 2.78
CA GLU A 3 7.57 -11.24 2.07
C GLU A 3 7.29 -11.23 0.56
N TYR A 4 6.03 -11.32 0.16
CA TYR A 4 5.63 -11.25 -1.24
C TYR A 4 6.08 -9.94 -1.90
N LEU A 5 5.82 -8.82 -1.24
CA LEU A 5 6.19 -7.50 -1.75
C LEU A 5 7.71 -7.33 -1.89
N ASN A 6 8.51 -7.99 -1.04
CA ASN A 6 9.97 -7.97 -1.16
C ASN A 6 10.51 -8.69 -2.41
N HIS A 7 9.72 -9.54 -3.05
CA HIS A 7 10.08 -10.20 -4.31
C HIS A 7 9.85 -9.33 -5.55
N LEU A 8 9.28 -8.14 -5.39
CA LEU A 8 8.92 -7.24 -6.49
C LEU A 8 9.85 -6.03 -6.55
N ASP A 9 10.17 -5.59 -7.76
CA ASP A 9 10.91 -4.36 -8.01
C ASP A 9 9.95 -3.19 -8.20
N PHE A 10 9.94 -2.28 -7.24
CA PHE A 10 9.13 -1.06 -7.25
C PHE A 10 9.95 0.20 -7.56
N SER A 11 11.24 0.08 -7.86
CA SER A 11 12.20 1.20 -7.97
C SER A 11 11.80 2.28 -8.97
N GLN A 12 10.96 1.96 -9.95
CA GLN A 12 10.47 2.88 -10.98
C GLN A 12 9.01 3.30 -10.76
N MET A 13 8.40 2.91 -9.64
CA MET A 13 6.98 3.13 -9.37
C MET A 13 6.74 4.30 -8.42
N ASN A 14 5.65 5.04 -8.68
CA ASN A 14 5.15 6.07 -7.80
C ASN A 14 4.04 5.48 -6.94
N LEU A 15 4.10 5.71 -5.64
CA LEU A 15 3.15 5.18 -4.67
C LEU A 15 2.36 6.30 -4.00
N PHE A 16 1.07 6.04 -3.77
CA PHE A 16 0.22 6.82 -2.89
C PHE A 16 -0.22 5.98 -1.68
N GLU A 17 -0.15 6.54 -0.48
CA GLU A 17 -0.55 5.89 0.76
C GLU A 17 -1.52 6.76 1.54
N PHE A 18 -2.70 6.21 1.85
CA PHE A 18 -3.62 6.74 2.85
C PHE A 18 -3.24 6.16 4.22
N GLY A 19 -2.89 7.01 5.16
CA GLY A 19 -2.25 6.68 6.41
C GLY A 19 -0.73 6.72 6.28
N SER A 20 -0.05 6.67 7.39
CA SER A 20 1.41 6.70 7.41
C SER A 20 1.97 5.89 8.57
N GLY A 21 3.24 5.50 8.46
CA GLY A 21 3.91 4.78 9.53
C GLY A 21 5.23 4.14 9.09
N ASN A 22 5.50 2.97 9.67
CA ASN A 22 6.66 2.18 9.27
C ASN A 22 6.57 1.71 7.80
N SER A 23 5.36 1.51 7.28
CA SER A 23 5.11 1.22 5.86
C SER A 23 5.62 2.34 4.97
N THR A 24 5.32 3.60 5.31
CA THR A 24 5.80 4.79 4.58
C THR A 24 7.31 4.80 4.47
N LEU A 25 8.01 4.58 5.58
CA LEU A 25 9.48 4.54 5.61
C LEU A 25 10.03 3.39 4.76
N TRP A 26 9.38 2.24 4.81
CA TRP A 26 9.76 1.08 4.00
C TRP A 26 9.55 1.37 2.50
N TRP A 27 8.42 1.96 2.12
CA TRP A 27 8.10 2.31 0.74
C TRP A 27 9.07 3.32 0.14
N THR A 28 9.51 4.34 0.92
CA THR A 28 10.50 5.32 0.43
C THR A 28 11.83 4.66 0.06
N GLY A 29 12.18 3.56 0.71
CA GLY A 29 13.37 2.76 0.36
C GLY A 29 13.20 1.87 -0.88
N LYS A 30 11.96 1.60 -1.31
CA LYS A 30 11.63 0.64 -2.38
C LYS A 30 11.14 1.28 -3.67
N THR A 31 10.50 2.44 -3.60
CA THR A 31 9.84 3.09 -4.73
C THR A 31 10.62 4.29 -5.26
N LYS A 32 10.22 4.77 -6.44
CA LYS A 32 10.74 6.01 -7.01
C LYS A 32 10.33 7.22 -6.17
N SER A 33 9.05 7.30 -5.81
CA SER A 33 8.51 8.34 -4.96
C SER A 33 7.30 7.84 -4.16
N VAL A 34 7.08 8.45 -3.02
CA VAL A 34 5.90 8.23 -2.17
C VAL A 34 5.15 9.54 -2.02
N THR A 35 3.83 9.49 -2.09
CA THR A 35 2.94 10.52 -1.54
C THR A 35 2.13 9.86 -0.44
N SER A 36 2.19 10.38 0.77
CA SER A 36 1.43 9.83 1.90
C SER A 36 0.63 10.94 2.57
N VAL A 37 -0.60 10.63 3.00
CA VAL A 37 -1.48 11.53 3.73
C VAL A 37 -1.81 10.96 5.11
N GLU A 38 -1.66 11.78 6.14
CA GLU A 38 -1.91 11.44 7.55
C GLU A 38 -2.94 12.40 8.14
N ASP A 39 -3.84 11.90 8.97
CA ASP A 39 -4.87 12.72 9.62
C ASP A 39 -4.55 13.11 11.08
N ASP A 40 -3.69 12.36 11.75
CA ASP A 40 -3.24 12.63 13.10
C ASP A 40 -1.96 13.46 13.10
N GLU A 41 -2.02 14.68 13.67
CA GLU A 41 -0.89 15.62 13.71
C GLU A 41 0.30 15.09 14.52
N ASN A 42 0.02 14.38 15.62
CA ASN A 42 1.09 13.84 16.47
C ASN A 42 1.82 12.69 15.75
N TRP A 43 1.04 11.84 15.07
CA TRP A 43 1.59 10.75 14.29
C TRP A 43 2.36 11.27 13.06
N TYR A 44 1.81 12.27 12.36
CA TYR A 44 2.49 12.98 11.28
C TYR A 44 3.86 13.50 11.72
N SER A 45 3.90 14.21 12.86
CA SER A 45 5.14 14.75 13.43
C SER A 45 6.13 13.65 13.82
N LYS A 46 5.63 12.54 14.39
CA LYS A 46 6.45 11.38 14.77
C LYS A 46 7.11 10.72 13.57
N VAL A 47 6.34 10.48 12.50
CA VAL A 47 6.85 9.83 11.28
C VAL A 47 7.84 10.73 10.57
N SER A 48 7.54 12.02 10.42
CA SER A 48 8.44 12.99 9.75
C SER A 48 9.77 13.19 10.49
N SER A 49 9.79 12.95 11.80
CA SER A 49 11.00 13.02 12.64
C SER A 49 11.77 11.70 12.71
N SER A 50 11.29 10.65 12.07
CA SER A 50 11.92 9.32 12.12
C SER A 50 13.24 9.29 11.34
N ALA A 51 14.24 8.55 11.83
CA ALA A 51 15.56 8.43 11.19
C ALA A 51 15.53 7.85 9.75
N GLY A 52 14.47 7.10 9.41
CA GLY A 52 14.27 6.56 8.05
C GLY A 52 13.49 7.48 7.12
N PHE A 53 13.09 8.68 7.56
CA PHE A 53 12.35 9.61 6.73
C PHE A 53 13.25 10.26 5.68
N LEU A 54 12.86 10.15 4.39
CA LEU A 54 13.64 10.64 3.26
C LEU A 54 12.87 11.77 2.57
N PRO A 55 13.06 13.04 2.95
CA PRO A 55 12.24 14.17 2.48
C PRO A 55 12.29 14.36 0.96
N ASP A 56 13.38 14.01 0.31
CA ASP A 56 13.52 14.12 -1.16
C ASP A 56 12.72 13.07 -1.94
N LYS A 57 12.25 12.02 -1.26
CA LYS A 57 11.49 10.91 -1.86
C LYS A 57 10.01 10.89 -1.49
N ILE A 58 9.61 11.71 -0.52
CA ILE A 58 8.24 11.71 -0.01
C ILE A 58 7.59 13.09 -0.08
N LYS A 59 6.41 13.13 -0.69
CA LYS A 59 5.46 14.22 -0.50
C LYS A 59 4.54 13.82 0.66
N TYR A 60 4.78 14.39 1.84
CA TYR A 60 4.05 14.05 3.05
C TYR A 60 3.04 15.13 3.39
N LEU A 61 1.77 14.74 3.53
CA LEU A 61 0.63 15.65 3.72
C LEU A 61 -0.02 15.38 5.07
N HIS A 62 -0.36 16.46 5.78
CA HIS A 62 -1.22 16.39 6.97
C HIS A 62 -2.60 16.95 6.62
N GLU A 63 -3.65 16.12 6.71
CA GLU A 63 -5.03 16.50 6.40
C GLU A 63 -6.00 15.88 7.40
N ASN A 64 -6.44 16.66 8.37
CA ASN A 64 -7.41 16.24 9.38
C ASN A 64 -8.88 16.40 8.93
N ASN A 65 -9.12 17.07 7.80
CA ASN A 65 -10.45 17.15 7.18
C ASN A 65 -10.67 15.93 6.30
N LYS A 66 -11.75 15.18 6.55
CA LYS A 66 -12.09 13.94 5.84
C LYS A 66 -12.13 14.10 4.32
N GLU A 67 -12.78 15.15 3.83
CA GLU A 67 -12.93 15.37 2.39
C GLU A 67 -11.57 15.64 1.73
N LYS A 68 -10.74 16.48 2.33
CA LYS A 68 -9.38 16.76 1.85
C LYS A 68 -8.49 15.53 1.93
N TYR A 69 -8.59 14.75 3.03
CA TYR A 69 -7.86 13.51 3.20
C TYR A 69 -8.16 12.51 2.07
N VAL A 70 -9.45 12.25 1.82
CA VAL A 70 -9.89 11.33 0.76
C VAL A 70 -9.49 11.84 -0.63
N ASN A 71 -9.54 13.17 -0.85
CA ASN A 71 -9.16 13.80 -2.12
C ASN A 71 -7.64 13.99 -2.29
N ALA A 72 -6.81 13.68 -1.31
CA ALA A 72 -5.36 13.91 -1.37
C ALA A 72 -4.67 13.16 -2.53
N ILE A 73 -5.25 12.06 -2.99
CA ILE A 73 -4.77 11.30 -4.16
C ILE A 73 -5.02 12.03 -5.50
N ALA A 74 -5.88 13.05 -5.54
CA ALA A 74 -6.32 13.69 -6.79
C ALA A 74 -5.18 14.39 -7.54
N GLY A 75 -5.29 14.43 -8.87
CA GLY A 75 -4.40 15.18 -9.76
C GLY A 75 -3.09 14.48 -10.13
N SER A 76 -2.83 13.27 -9.67
CA SER A 76 -1.66 12.48 -10.02
C SER A 76 -2.02 11.04 -10.33
N LEU A 77 -1.21 10.38 -11.15
CA LEU A 77 -1.34 8.95 -11.43
C LEU A 77 -0.29 8.20 -10.60
N PHE A 78 -0.77 7.19 -9.90
CA PHE A 78 0.07 6.33 -9.07
C PHE A 78 0.05 4.90 -9.59
N ASP A 79 1.19 4.23 -9.51
CA ASP A 79 1.33 2.82 -9.86
C ASP A 79 0.79 1.92 -8.77
N ILE A 80 0.99 2.34 -7.52
CA ILE A 80 0.58 1.61 -6.32
C ILE A 80 -0.24 2.54 -5.43
N VAL A 81 -1.36 2.03 -4.92
CA VAL A 81 -2.15 2.71 -3.90
C VAL A 81 -2.22 1.81 -2.67
N VAL A 82 -1.94 2.39 -1.50
CA VAL A 82 -2.05 1.72 -0.19
C VAL A 82 -3.17 2.40 0.61
N ILE A 83 -4.07 1.61 1.17
CA ILE A 83 -5.14 2.06 2.06
C ILE A 83 -4.91 1.43 3.44
N ASP A 84 -4.26 2.18 4.33
CA ASP A 84 -3.91 1.73 5.68
C ASP A 84 -4.19 2.78 6.76
N GLY A 85 -4.86 3.87 6.41
CA GLY A 85 -5.16 4.96 7.34
C GLY A 85 -6.61 4.98 7.80
N LYS A 86 -7.10 6.18 8.04
CA LYS A 86 -8.48 6.49 8.41
C LYS A 86 -9.39 6.53 7.17
N HIS A 87 -10.70 6.45 7.39
CA HIS A 87 -11.70 6.57 6.32
C HIS A 87 -11.52 5.58 5.16
N ARG A 88 -11.04 4.35 5.45
CA ARG A 88 -10.71 3.33 4.42
C ARG A 88 -11.85 3.06 3.42
N PRO A 89 -13.15 2.93 3.85
CA PRO A 89 -14.23 2.73 2.89
C PRO A 89 -14.41 3.90 1.91
N GLU A 90 -14.28 5.14 2.40
CA GLU A 90 -14.41 6.32 1.56
C GLU A 90 -13.22 6.47 0.61
N CYS A 91 -11.99 6.19 1.09
CA CYS A 91 -10.79 6.16 0.25
C CYS A 91 -10.92 5.11 -0.86
N ALA A 92 -11.40 3.91 -0.54
CA ALA A 92 -11.65 2.84 -1.50
C ALA A 92 -12.68 3.23 -2.56
N ASN A 93 -13.82 3.79 -2.15
CA ASN A 93 -14.87 4.26 -3.05
C ASN A 93 -14.39 5.41 -3.95
N HIS A 94 -13.60 6.34 -3.39
CA HIS A 94 -13.01 7.43 -4.16
C HIS A 94 -12.01 6.88 -5.20
N MET A 95 -11.14 5.95 -4.77
CA MET A 95 -10.20 5.28 -5.66
C MET A 95 -10.93 4.55 -6.80
N LEU A 96 -11.98 3.78 -6.52
CA LEU A 96 -12.77 3.12 -7.55
C LEU A 96 -13.37 4.10 -8.55
N ARG A 97 -13.95 5.19 -8.08
CA ARG A 97 -14.63 6.18 -8.93
C ARG A 97 -13.70 6.86 -9.92
N TYR A 98 -12.51 7.25 -9.45
CA TYR A 98 -11.61 8.12 -10.20
C TYR A 98 -10.37 7.40 -10.75
N TYR A 99 -9.97 6.27 -10.18
CA TYR A 99 -8.68 5.66 -10.46
C TYR A 99 -8.74 4.22 -11.00
N LYS A 100 -9.91 3.54 -10.99
CA LYS A 100 -10.01 2.15 -11.47
C LYS A 100 -9.53 1.95 -12.91
N ASN A 101 -9.66 2.98 -13.75
CA ASN A 101 -9.24 2.97 -15.15
C ASN A 101 -7.85 3.59 -15.36
N SER A 102 -7.16 3.99 -14.31
CA SER A 102 -5.80 4.50 -14.39
C SER A 102 -4.80 3.37 -14.63
N VAL A 103 -3.58 3.74 -14.99
CA VAL A 103 -2.48 2.79 -15.25
C VAL A 103 -1.89 2.15 -13.98
N GLY A 104 -2.63 2.17 -12.87
CA GLY A 104 -2.22 1.53 -11.61
C GLY A 104 -1.95 0.04 -11.78
N VAL A 105 -0.98 -0.45 -11.03
CA VAL A 105 -0.54 -1.85 -11.08
C VAL A 105 -1.08 -2.63 -9.89
N MET A 106 -1.18 -1.96 -8.72
CA MET A 106 -1.50 -2.63 -7.47
C MET A 106 -2.30 -1.72 -6.53
N LEU A 107 -3.29 -2.29 -5.86
CA LEU A 107 -3.94 -1.71 -4.69
C LEU A 107 -3.72 -2.64 -3.50
N ILE A 108 -3.25 -2.09 -2.39
CA ILE A 108 -3.04 -2.78 -1.12
C ILE A 108 -4.03 -2.21 -0.11
N PHE A 109 -4.78 -3.09 0.56
CA PHE A 109 -5.74 -2.72 1.58
C PHE A 109 -5.42 -3.49 2.87
N ASP A 110 -4.98 -2.79 3.91
CA ASP A 110 -4.65 -3.43 5.19
C ASP A 110 -5.87 -3.58 6.11
N ASN A 111 -5.86 -4.57 7.00
CA ASN A 111 -6.97 -5.01 7.85
C ASN A 111 -8.27 -5.26 7.05
N SER A 112 -8.15 -5.86 5.88
CA SER A 112 -9.26 -6.07 4.96
C SER A 112 -10.40 -6.93 5.53
N ASP A 113 -10.09 -7.83 6.45
CA ASP A 113 -11.05 -8.65 7.22
C ASP A 113 -11.99 -7.82 8.12
N TRP A 114 -11.60 -6.59 8.44
CA TRP A 114 -12.47 -5.65 9.19
C TRP A 114 -13.45 -4.89 8.28
N TYR A 115 -13.25 -4.95 6.96
CA TYR A 115 -14.02 -4.18 5.96
C TYR A 115 -14.57 -5.06 4.82
N PRO A 116 -15.32 -6.15 5.13
CA PRO A 116 -15.72 -7.14 4.12
C PRO A 116 -16.57 -6.55 2.98
N GLU A 117 -17.46 -5.60 3.28
CA GLU A 117 -18.28 -4.94 2.27
C GLU A 117 -17.45 -4.05 1.33
N THR A 118 -16.45 -3.35 1.88
CA THR A 118 -15.52 -2.53 1.10
C THR A 118 -14.68 -3.41 0.17
N ILE A 119 -14.19 -4.55 0.67
CA ILE A 119 -13.42 -5.50 -0.12
C ILE A 119 -14.27 -6.11 -1.24
N ASN A 120 -15.52 -6.46 -0.99
CA ASN A 120 -16.45 -6.92 -2.03
C ASN A 120 -16.66 -5.84 -3.10
N THR A 121 -16.87 -4.59 -2.69
CA THR A 121 -17.02 -3.44 -3.60
C THR A 121 -15.76 -3.25 -4.46
N LEU A 122 -14.58 -3.35 -3.87
CA LEU A 122 -13.31 -3.27 -4.59
C LEU A 122 -13.15 -4.42 -5.58
N ARG A 123 -13.44 -5.66 -5.17
CA ARG A 123 -13.36 -6.86 -6.01
C ARG A 123 -14.22 -6.73 -7.26
N GLU A 124 -15.49 -6.38 -7.08
CA GLU A 124 -16.44 -6.22 -8.18
C GLU A 124 -16.09 -5.02 -9.07
N GLY A 125 -15.72 -3.89 -8.44
CA GLY A 125 -15.44 -2.64 -9.13
C GLY A 125 -14.15 -2.64 -9.94
N LEU A 126 -13.08 -3.31 -9.45
CA LEU A 126 -11.79 -3.41 -10.11
C LEU A 126 -11.73 -4.53 -11.14
N GLY A 127 -12.32 -5.70 -10.84
CA GLY A 127 -12.14 -6.92 -11.62
C GLY A 127 -10.67 -7.40 -11.68
N TRP A 128 -9.83 -6.98 -10.73
CA TRP A 128 -8.42 -7.34 -10.63
C TRP A 128 -8.25 -8.66 -9.86
N VAL A 129 -7.09 -9.29 -10.00
CA VAL A 129 -6.75 -10.47 -9.18
C VAL A 129 -6.62 -10.04 -7.74
N GLN A 130 -7.36 -10.69 -6.85
CA GLN A 130 -7.28 -10.51 -5.39
C GLN A 130 -6.43 -11.61 -4.78
N VAL A 131 -5.50 -11.21 -3.89
CA VAL A 131 -4.69 -12.12 -3.07
C VAL A 131 -4.77 -11.65 -1.62
N ASP A 132 -5.17 -12.54 -0.73
CA ASP A 132 -5.31 -12.27 0.70
C ASP A 132 -4.14 -12.88 1.48
N PHE A 133 -3.50 -12.07 2.30
CA PHE A 133 -2.39 -12.47 3.16
C PHE A 133 -2.82 -12.38 4.62
N HIS A 134 -2.91 -13.52 5.29
CA HIS A 134 -3.23 -13.59 6.71
C HIS A 134 -1.94 -13.72 7.52
N GLY A 135 -1.86 -13.04 8.64
CA GLY A 135 -0.69 -13.13 9.50
C GLY A 135 -0.77 -12.27 10.76
N PHE A 136 0.20 -12.47 11.63
CA PHE A 136 0.39 -11.63 12.80
C PHE A 136 0.98 -10.30 12.40
N GLY A 137 0.55 -9.23 13.06
CA GLY A 137 1.26 -7.97 13.03
C GLY A 137 2.53 -7.99 13.90
N PRO A 138 3.39 -6.99 13.78
CA PRO A 138 4.69 -6.99 14.46
C PRO A 138 4.58 -6.89 15.99
N ILE A 139 3.45 -6.45 16.51
CA ILE A 139 3.25 -6.19 17.96
C ILE A 139 1.96 -6.81 18.52
N ASN A 140 1.20 -7.55 17.70
CA ASN A 140 -0.11 -8.06 18.09
C ASN A 140 -0.08 -9.59 18.29
N ASP A 141 -0.91 -10.08 19.18
CA ASP A 141 -1.14 -11.48 19.46
C ASP A 141 -2.30 -12.12 18.66
N TYR A 142 -2.86 -11.36 17.71
CA TYR A 142 -3.91 -11.79 16.81
C TYR A 142 -3.51 -11.54 15.34
N THR A 143 -4.14 -12.28 14.45
CA THR A 143 -3.93 -12.15 13.00
C THR A 143 -4.95 -11.20 12.38
N TRP A 144 -4.55 -10.57 11.28
CA TRP A 144 -5.45 -9.85 10.38
C TRP A 144 -5.09 -10.14 8.92
N THR A 145 -5.83 -9.55 8.00
CA THR A 145 -5.65 -9.77 6.58
C THR A 145 -5.21 -8.49 5.88
N THR A 146 -4.16 -8.59 5.06
CA THR A 146 -3.82 -7.58 4.06
C THR A 146 -4.23 -8.13 2.70
N THR A 147 -5.11 -7.41 1.99
CA THR A 147 -5.54 -7.77 0.63
C THR A 147 -4.74 -6.98 -0.40
N ILE A 148 -4.24 -7.67 -1.42
CA ILE A 148 -3.58 -7.07 -2.58
C ILE A 148 -4.42 -7.34 -3.83
N PHE A 149 -4.81 -6.29 -4.53
CA PHE A 149 -5.41 -6.37 -5.85
C PHE A 149 -4.35 -6.05 -6.91
N ILE A 150 -4.20 -6.94 -7.90
CA ILE A 150 -3.22 -6.83 -8.98
C ILE A 150 -3.94 -6.61 -10.31
N ASN A 151 -3.60 -5.53 -10.99
CA ASN A 151 -4.14 -5.22 -12.32
C ASN A 151 -3.47 -6.08 -13.38
N GLN A 152 -4.17 -7.09 -13.90
CA GLN A 152 -3.63 -7.99 -14.92
C GLN A 152 -3.24 -7.27 -16.21
N ALA A 153 -3.98 -6.22 -16.59
CA ALA A 153 -3.67 -5.43 -17.79
C ALA A 153 -2.30 -4.76 -17.73
N ASN A 154 -1.82 -4.50 -16.51
CA ASN A 154 -0.53 -3.84 -16.24
C ASN A 154 0.49 -4.75 -15.55
N GLN A 155 0.23 -6.06 -15.46
CA GLN A 155 1.13 -7.01 -14.77
C GLN A 155 2.54 -7.06 -15.36
N SER A 156 2.72 -6.77 -16.64
CA SER A 156 4.05 -6.72 -17.28
C SER A 156 4.97 -5.64 -16.69
N ARG A 157 4.41 -4.68 -15.96
CA ARG A 157 5.17 -3.66 -15.23
C ARG A 157 5.71 -4.17 -13.89
N LEU A 158 5.14 -5.28 -13.35
CA LEU A 158 5.66 -5.94 -12.16
C LEU A 158 6.87 -6.78 -12.55
N LYS A 159 8.02 -6.40 -12.07
CA LYS A 159 9.25 -7.16 -12.23
C LYS A 159 9.52 -7.94 -10.95
N TYR A 160 9.77 -9.23 -11.11
CA TYR A 160 10.18 -10.09 -10.00
C TYR A 160 11.69 -10.03 -9.85
N LEU A 161 12.13 -9.83 -8.63
CA LEU A 161 13.53 -10.03 -8.24
C LEU A 161 13.84 -11.53 -8.21
N SER A 162 15.12 -11.88 -8.14
CA SER A 162 15.50 -13.28 -7.92
C SER A 162 14.77 -13.85 -6.70
N PRO A 163 14.41 -15.15 -6.71
CA PRO A 163 13.74 -15.74 -5.57
C PRO A 163 14.49 -15.47 -4.27
N LEU A 164 13.80 -14.88 -3.31
CA LEU A 164 14.33 -14.65 -1.99
C LEU A 164 14.11 -15.91 -1.15
N LYS A 165 15.01 -16.18 -0.23
CA LYS A 165 14.79 -17.22 0.78
C LYS A 165 13.63 -16.79 1.67
N SER A 166 12.74 -17.73 2.00
CA SER A 166 11.68 -17.46 2.97
C SER A 166 12.27 -17.13 4.34
N ILE A 167 11.56 -16.33 5.13
CA ILE A 167 11.93 -16.07 6.53
C ILE A 167 11.97 -17.40 7.26
N ALA A 168 13.07 -17.68 7.96
CA ALA A 168 13.35 -18.97 8.62
C ALA A 168 13.37 -20.20 7.69
N GLY A 169 13.48 -20.01 6.37
CA GLY A 169 13.62 -21.10 5.42
C GLY A 169 14.96 -21.84 5.56
N ILE A 170 14.93 -23.16 5.39
CA ILE A 170 16.15 -23.97 5.34
C ILE A 170 16.81 -23.73 3.98
N GLY A 171 18.03 -23.18 3.99
CA GLY A 171 18.75 -22.83 2.77
C GLY A 171 19.40 -24.04 2.08
N ASN A 172 18.60 -24.97 1.56
CA ASN A 172 19.11 -26.06 0.72
C ASN A 172 19.11 -25.63 -0.76
N ASN A 173 20.25 -25.85 -1.42
CA ASN A 173 20.30 -25.78 -2.88
C ASN A 173 19.95 -27.17 -3.40
N ALA A 174 18.90 -27.26 -4.21
CA ALA A 174 18.46 -28.50 -4.85
C ALA A 174 18.99 -28.63 -6.29
N GLU A 175 19.71 -27.62 -6.80
CA GLU A 175 20.35 -27.57 -8.13
C GLU A 175 21.86 -27.72 -8.02
#